data_311655f176d2789738fd36a3dcc6a6df
#
_entry.id   311655f176d2789738fd36a3dcc6a6df
#
_cell.length_a   1.000
_cell.length_b   1.000
_cell.length_c   1.000
_cell.angle_alpha   90.00
_cell.angle_beta   90.00
_cell.angle_gamma   90.00
#
_symmetry.space_group_name_H-M   'P 1'
#
loop_
_entity.id
_entity.type
_entity.pdbx_description
1 polymer ?
#
loop_
_entity_poly.entity_id
_entity_poly.type
_entity_poly.pdbx_seq_one_letter_code
_entity_poly.pdbx_strand_id
1 'polypeptide(L)'
;MTKLPFPREELMRAVATSHSMAAVMRTLGKHPYNGTARAKAKQSIAAYGLSTAHFTGQGHNAGRVSPARRGAEEILQQFPAGSSRTKTGLLRRALDEARLPQTCRLCGLGTVWQGQRLVLEIDHVDGDRLNNRLENLRYLCPSCHSQTETFSKRRNTAQ
;
A
#
# COMPACT_ATOMS: atom_id res chain seq x y z
N MET A 1 3.73 -40.83 26.77
CA MET A 1 3.52 -40.10 25.51
C MET A 1 2.85 -38.75 25.81
N THR A 2 3.53 -37.63 25.61
CA THR A 2 2.98 -36.29 25.90
C THR A 2 1.88 -36.00 24.90
N LYS A 3 0.64 -35.84 25.38
CA LYS A 3 -0.51 -35.49 24.53
C LYS A 3 -0.28 -34.10 23.89
N LEU A 4 -0.17 -34.07 22.57
CA LEU A 4 -0.01 -32.79 21.84
C LEU A 4 -1.31 -31.97 21.92
N PRO A 5 -1.20 -30.63 21.95
CA PRO A 5 -2.35 -29.73 22.23
C PRO A 5 -3.40 -29.70 21.11
N PHE A 6 -3.08 -30.17 19.92
CA PHE A 6 -4.04 -30.27 18.81
C PHE A 6 -4.10 -31.70 18.28
N PRO A 7 -5.31 -32.27 18.05
CA PRO A 7 -5.49 -33.57 17.43
C PRO A 7 -4.87 -33.63 16.02
N ARG A 8 -4.22 -34.75 15.69
CA ARG A 8 -3.48 -34.88 14.42
C ARG A 8 -4.37 -34.63 13.19
N GLU A 9 -5.54 -35.27 13.15
CA GLU A 9 -6.44 -35.21 12.00
C GLU A 9 -7.01 -33.82 11.77
N GLU A 10 -7.39 -33.15 12.86
CA GLU A 10 -7.91 -31.77 12.81
C GLU A 10 -6.83 -30.80 12.32
N LEU A 11 -5.62 -30.91 12.87
CA LEU A 11 -4.49 -30.07 12.48
C LEU A 11 -4.06 -30.34 11.04
N MET A 12 -4.03 -31.59 10.61
CA MET A 12 -3.70 -31.99 9.25
C MET A 12 -4.67 -31.36 8.24
N ARG A 13 -5.99 -31.46 8.48
CA ARG A 13 -7.00 -30.81 7.65
C ARG A 13 -6.84 -29.30 7.61
N ALA A 14 -6.63 -28.68 8.78
CA ALA A 14 -6.44 -27.24 8.89
C ALA A 14 -5.20 -26.76 8.12
N VAL A 15 -4.08 -27.48 8.19
CA VAL A 15 -2.85 -27.18 7.45
C VAL A 15 -3.06 -27.35 5.95
N ALA A 16 -3.67 -28.45 5.51
CA ALA A 16 -3.87 -28.73 4.09
C ALA A 16 -4.74 -27.70 3.37
N THR A 17 -5.75 -27.15 4.06
CA THR A 17 -6.68 -26.13 3.50
C THR A 17 -6.24 -24.70 3.69
N SER A 18 -5.14 -24.45 4.41
CA SER A 18 -4.69 -23.10 4.77
C SER A 18 -3.41 -22.71 4.03
N HIS A 19 -3.28 -21.44 3.67
CA HIS A 19 -2.07 -20.88 3.06
C HIS A 19 -1.23 -20.04 4.04
N SER A 20 -1.58 -20.04 5.33
CA SER A 20 -0.82 -19.33 6.37
C SER A 20 -1.16 -19.84 7.76
N MET A 21 -0.24 -19.63 8.73
CA MET A 21 -0.52 -19.94 10.13
C MET A 21 -1.74 -19.20 10.70
N ALA A 22 -2.02 -17.99 10.23
CA ALA A 22 -3.22 -17.25 10.66
C ALA A 22 -4.51 -17.92 10.17
N ALA A 23 -4.49 -18.49 8.96
CA ALA A 23 -5.60 -19.27 8.43
C ALA A 23 -5.79 -20.57 9.21
N VAL A 24 -4.72 -21.32 9.48
CA VAL A 24 -4.75 -22.54 10.33
C VAL A 24 -5.42 -22.22 11.67
N MET A 25 -5.00 -21.13 12.34
CA MET A 25 -5.59 -20.77 13.63
C MET A 25 -7.09 -20.48 13.52
N ARG A 26 -7.57 -19.80 12.48
CA ARG A 26 -9.00 -19.57 12.27
C ARG A 26 -9.76 -20.87 12.06
N THR A 27 -9.23 -21.78 11.23
CA THR A 27 -9.82 -23.11 10.97
C THR A 27 -9.94 -23.92 12.27
N LEU A 28 -8.97 -23.79 13.18
CA LEU A 28 -8.99 -24.41 14.50
C LEU A 28 -9.84 -23.65 15.55
N GLY A 29 -10.62 -22.64 15.14
CA GLY A 29 -11.44 -21.83 16.04
C GLY A 29 -10.64 -20.98 17.04
N LYS A 30 -9.38 -20.66 16.72
CA LYS A 30 -8.49 -19.87 17.58
C LYS A 30 -8.24 -18.48 17.00
N HIS A 31 -8.04 -17.50 17.88
CA HIS A 31 -7.68 -16.16 17.43
C HIS A 31 -6.34 -16.19 16.66
N PRO A 32 -6.27 -15.63 15.44
CA PRO A 32 -5.11 -15.77 14.54
C PRO A 32 -3.80 -15.20 15.09
N TYR A 33 -3.88 -14.27 16.04
CA TYR A 33 -2.71 -13.62 16.65
C TYR A 33 -2.46 -14.06 18.09
N ASN A 34 -3.11 -15.13 18.58
CA ASN A 34 -2.82 -15.70 19.90
C ASN A 34 -1.44 -16.40 19.86
N GLY A 35 -0.43 -15.74 20.45
CA GLY A 35 0.97 -16.20 20.42
C GLY A 35 1.15 -17.60 21.01
N THR A 36 0.54 -17.85 22.17
CA THR A 36 0.65 -19.17 22.87
C THR A 36 0.01 -20.30 22.04
N ALA A 37 -1.19 -20.08 21.51
CA ALA A 37 -1.86 -21.08 20.68
C ALA A 37 -1.10 -21.35 19.37
N ARG A 38 -0.53 -20.30 18.74
CA ARG A 38 0.32 -20.42 17.55
C ARG A 38 1.61 -21.22 17.83
N ALA A 39 2.26 -20.98 18.97
CA ALA A 39 3.45 -21.73 19.34
C ALA A 39 3.13 -23.23 19.52
N LYS A 40 2.04 -23.53 20.22
CA LYS A 40 1.53 -24.91 20.37
C LYS A 40 1.16 -25.56 19.04
N ALA A 41 0.51 -24.85 18.13
CA ALA A 41 0.19 -25.36 16.80
C ALA A 41 1.44 -25.65 15.97
N LYS A 42 2.45 -24.77 15.99
CA LYS A 42 3.75 -25.01 15.33
C LYS A 42 4.46 -26.22 15.88
N GLN A 43 4.46 -26.39 17.20
CA GLN A 43 5.03 -27.58 17.85
C GLN A 43 4.33 -28.86 17.40
N SER A 44 2.99 -28.86 17.34
CA SER A 44 2.23 -30.02 16.89
C SER A 44 2.43 -30.30 15.39
N ILE A 45 2.51 -29.27 14.55
CA ILE A 45 2.83 -29.38 13.11
C ILE A 45 4.19 -30.07 12.92
N ALA A 46 5.21 -29.62 13.63
CA ALA A 46 6.55 -30.20 13.58
C ALA A 46 6.55 -31.66 14.08
N ALA A 47 5.91 -31.93 15.22
CA ALA A 47 5.84 -33.27 15.81
C ALA A 47 5.09 -34.28 14.92
N TYR A 48 4.09 -33.83 14.17
CA TYR A 48 3.35 -34.68 13.22
C TYR A 48 3.99 -34.73 11.83
N GLY A 49 5.09 -34.02 11.59
CA GLY A 49 5.76 -33.96 10.29
C GLY A 49 4.92 -33.35 9.18
N LEU A 50 4.01 -32.42 9.51
CA LEU A 50 3.15 -31.76 8.52
C LEU A 50 3.90 -30.70 7.73
N SER A 51 3.86 -30.77 6.40
CA SER A 51 4.50 -29.79 5.53
C SER A 51 3.69 -28.48 5.48
N THR A 52 4.37 -27.36 5.62
CA THR A 52 3.84 -26.01 5.41
C THR A 52 4.50 -25.30 4.23
N ALA A 53 5.15 -26.04 3.32
CA ALA A 53 5.86 -25.49 2.17
C ALA A 53 4.95 -24.68 1.22
N HIS A 54 3.66 -25.00 1.19
CA HIS A 54 2.65 -24.29 0.40
C HIS A 54 2.17 -22.97 1.06
N PHE A 55 2.64 -22.64 2.26
CA PHE A 55 2.26 -21.39 2.90
C PHE A 55 2.94 -20.21 2.21
N THR A 56 2.16 -19.18 1.89
CA THR A 56 2.62 -17.96 1.20
C THR A 56 3.27 -16.92 2.13
N GLY A 57 3.40 -17.23 3.43
CA GLY A 57 4.04 -16.36 4.41
C GLY A 57 3.36 -15.00 4.56
N GLN A 58 4.15 -13.94 4.73
CA GLN A 58 3.64 -12.57 4.87
C GLN A 58 3.15 -11.98 3.53
N GLY A 59 3.59 -12.55 2.41
CA GLY A 59 3.26 -12.11 1.05
C GLY A 59 1.94 -12.65 0.49
N HIS A 60 1.07 -13.28 1.30
CA HIS A 60 -0.14 -13.96 0.82
C HIS A 60 -1.15 -13.06 0.06
N ASN A 61 -1.06 -11.75 0.22
CA ASN A 61 -1.83 -10.76 -0.53
C ASN A 61 -1.01 -10.03 -1.63
N ALA A 62 0.24 -10.42 -1.82
CA ALA A 62 1.05 -9.83 -2.88
C ALA A 62 0.38 -10.07 -4.25
N GLY A 63 0.23 -9.01 -5.03
CA GLY A 63 -0.43 -9.07 -6.34
C GLY A 63 -1.97 -9.08 -6.30
N ARG A 64 -2.60 -9.16 -5.14
CA ARG A 64 -4.07 -9.07 -5.02
C ARG A 64 -4.50 -7.61 -4.84
N VAL A 65 -5.52 -7.21 -5.59
CA VAL A 65 -6.16 -5.91 -5.37
C VAL A 65 -6.97 -5.98 -4.08
N SER A 66 -6.70 -5.06 -3.15
CA SER A 66 -7.48 -4.96 -1.90
C SER A 66 -8.94 -4.61 -2.21
N PRO A 67 -9.93 -5.28 -1.59
CA PRO A 67 -11.34 -4.87 -1.72
C PRO A 67 -11.61 -3.44 -1.24
N ALA A 68 -10.79 -2.92 -0.34
CA ALA A 68 -10.88 -1.54 0.16
C ALA A 68 -10.03 -0.55 -0.68
N ARG A 69 -9.56 -0.95 -1.88
CA ARG A 69 -8.80 -0.06 -2.76
C ARG A 69 -9.74 0.98 -3.37
N ARG A 70 -9.49 2.25 -3.05
CA ARG A 70 -10.19 3.36 -3.70
C ARG A 70 -9.79 3.46 -5.17
N GLY A 71 -10.76 3.66 -6.06
CA GLY A 71 -10.55 3.92 -7.49
C GLY A 71 -9.91 5.29 -7.75
N ALA A 72 -9.47 5.52 -9.00
CA ALA A 72 -8.92 6.82 -9.39
C ALA A 72 -9.94 7.95 -9.19
N GLU A 73 -11.19 7.73 -9.58
CA GLU A 73 -12.28 8.71 -9.45
C GLU A 73 -12.54 9.13 -8.00
N GLU A 74 -12.43 8.19 -7.04
CA GLU A 74 -12.58 8.48 -5.61
C GLU A 74 -11.38 9.25 -5.01
N ILE A 75 -10.27 9.31 -5.73
CA ILE A 75 -9.04 9.99 -5.32
C ILE A 75 -8.93 11.35 -6.02
N LEU A 76 -9.24 11.40 -7.33
CA LEU A 76 -9.10 12.58 -8.19
C LEU A 76 -10.32 13.49 -8.11
N GLN A 77 -10.64 13.97 -6.90
CA GLN A 77 -11.76 14.86 -6.64
C GLN A 77 -11.40 15.94 -5.62
N GLN A 78 -12.25 16.93 -5.48
CA GLN A 78 -12.17 17.91 -4.40
C GLN A 78 -12.63 17.27 -3.09
N PHE A 79 -11.83 17.38 -2.04
CA PHE A 79 -12.20 16.97 -0.69
C PHE A 79 -12.69 18.15 0.15
N PRO A 80 -13.63 17.91 1.09
CA PRO A 80 -14.12 18.95 1.99
C PRO A 80 -13.00 19.55 2.85
N ALA A 81 -13.17 20.82 3.25
CA ALA A 81 -12.27 21.46 4.20
C ALA A 81 -12.17 20.65 5.51
N GLY A 82 -10.97 20.57 6.05
CA GLY A 82 -10.69 19.72 7.23
C GLY A 82 -10.34 18.26 6.93
N SER A 83 -10.48 17.82 5.67
CA SER A 83 -10.04 16.47 5.27
C SER A 83 -8.53 16.32 5.39
N SER A 84 -8.09 15.08 5.64
CA SER A 84 -6.67 14.75 5.58
C SER A 84 -6.15 14.79 4.14
N ARG A 85 -4.92 15.31 3.96
CA ARG A 85 -4.24 15.29 2.65
C ARG A 85 -4.14 13.87 2.11
N THR A 86 -4.46 13.69 0.84
CA THR A 86 -4.25 12.42 0.14
C THR A 86 -2.76 12.09 0.06
N LYS A 87 -2.40 10.85 0.40
CA LYS A 87 -1.01 10.38 0.31
C LYS A 87 -0.50 10.44 -1.13
N THR A 88 0.70 10.96 -1.33
CA THR A 88 1.33 11.12 -2.67
C THR A 88 1.34 9.81 -3.48
N GLY A 89 1.57 8.66 -2.81
CA GLY A 89 1.53 7.36 -3.51
C GLY A 89 0.15 7.00 -4.06
N LEU A 90 -0.95 7.42 -3.39
CA LEU A 90 -2.31 7.23 -3.90
C LEU A 90 -2.60 8.18 -5.07
N LEU A 91 -2.17 9.45 -4.98
CA LEU A 91 -2.30 10.39 -6.09
C LEU A 91 -1.53 9.91 -7.31
N ARG A 92 -0.27 9.47 -7.15
CA ARG A 92 0.55 8.96 -8.27
C ARG A 92 -0.13 7.80 -8.95
N ARG A 93 -0.59 6.81 -8.19
CA ARG A 93 -1.34 5.69 -8.74
C ARG A 93 -2.61 6.13 -9.50
N ALA A 94 -3.38 7.06 -8.93
CA ALA A 94 -4.61 7.55 -9.56
C ALA A 94 -4.30 8.31 -10.86
N LEU A 95 -3.22 9.09 -10.90
CA LEU A 95 -2.76 9.77 -12.11
C LEU A 95 -2.26 8.79 -13.18
N ASP A 96 -1.59 7.71 -12.77
CA ASP A 96 -1.16 6.64 -13.68
C ASP A 96 -2.38 5.90 -14.28
N GLU A 97 -3.39 5.60 -13.46
CA GLU A 97 -4.66 5.03 -13.90
C GLU A 97 -5.41 5.98 -14.87
N ALA A 98 -5.36 7.28 -14.63
CA ALA A 98 -5.90 8.33 -15.50
C ALA A 98 -5.01 8.61 -16.73
N ARG A 99 -3.87 7.92 -16.87
CA ARG A 99 -2.91 8.06 -17.97
C ARG A 99 -2.33 9.46 -18.12
N LEU A 100 -2.18 10.21 -17.01
CA LEU A 100 -1.49 11.49 -17.07
C LEU A 100 0.00 11.27 -17.41
N PRO A 101 0.54 11.91 -18.47
CA PRO A 101 1.94 11.73 -18.87
C PRO A 101 2.91 12.11 -17.74
N GLN A 102 3.85 11.21 -17.44
CA GLN A 102 4.90 11.46 -16.43
C GLN A 102 6.02 12.33 -17.04
N THR A 103 5.68 13.58 -17.35
CA THR A 103 6.59 14.60 -17.85
C THR A 103 6.39 15.90 -17.08
N CYS A 104 7.46 16.64 -16.84
CA CYS A 104 7.38 17.97 -16.22
C CYS A 104 6.54 18.91 -17.09
N ARG A 105 5.45 19.44 -16.58
CA ARG A 105 4.54 20.31 -17.31
C ARG A 105 5.18 21.64 -17.76
N LEU A 106 6.26 22.07 -17.10
CA LEU A 106 6.91 23.33 -17.40
C LEU A 106 8.10 23.21 -18.36
N CYS A 107 8.94 22.19 -18.22
CA CYS A 107 10.15 22.05 -19.04
C CYS A 107 10.21 20.76 -19.88
N GLY A 108 9.20 19.91 -19.84
CA GLY A 108 9.13 18.66 -20.63
C GLY A 108 10.05 17.54 -20.15
N LEU A 109 10.80 17.73 -19.06
CA LEU A 109 11.72 16.70 -18.54
C LEU A 109 10.93 15.47 -18.09
N GLY A 110 11.34 14.28 -18.54
CA GLY A 110 10.72 13.00 -18.19
C GLY A 110 11.24 12.42 -16.89
N THR A 111 11.08 11.11 -16.75
CA THR A 111 11.44 10.34 -15.54
C THR A 111 12.93 9.89 -15.52
N VAL A 112 13.74 10.39 -16.47
CA VAL A 112 15.18 10.10 -16.54
C VAL A 112 15.93 11.41 -16.67
N TRP A 113 17.00 11.56 -15.87
CA TRP A 113 17.93 12.67 -15.95
C TRP A 113 19.35 12.17 -15.80
N GLN A 114 20.24 12.51 -16.73
CA GLN A 114 21.63 12.03 -16.77
C GLN A 114 21.76 10.50 -16.63
N GLY A 115 20.88 9.74 -17.30
CA GLY A 115 20.87 8.28 -17.23
C GLY A 115 20.34 7.67 -15.92
N GLN A 116 19.94 8.51 -14.96
CA GLN A 116 19.40 8.07 -13.68
C GLN A 116 17.89 8.32 -13.57
N ARG A 117 17.22 7.53 -12.74
CA ARG A 117 15.79 7.71 -12.48
C ARG A 117 15.54 9.05 -11.80
N LEU A 118 14.71 9.88 -12.41
CA LEU A 118 14.17 11.12 -11.83
C LEU A 118 12.75 10.90 -11.34
N VAL A 119 12.48 11.23 -10.09
CA VAL A 119 11.12 11.21 -9.53
C VAL A 119 10.49 12.59 -9.72
N LEU A 120 9.49 12.69 -10.57
CA LEU A 120 8.69 13.89 -10.71
C LEU A 120 7.78 14.07 -9.49
N GLU A 121 7.57 15.31 -9.08
CA GLU A 121 6.71 15.69 -7.97
C GLU A 121 5.31 16.04 -8.47
N ILE A 122 4.29 15.79 -7.65
CA ILE A 122 2.90 16.14 -7.95
C ILE A 122 2.62 17.50 -7.31
N ASP A 123 2.25 18.46 -8.13
CA ASP A 123 1.91 19.83 -7.75
C ASP A 123 0.42 20.10 -7.95
N HIS A 124 -0.18 20.83 -7.01
CA HIS A 124 -1.53 21.36 -7.10
C HIS A 124 -1.45 22.79 -7.67
N VAL A 125 -2.01 22.99 -8.86
CA VAL A 125 -1.90 24.27 -9.60
C VAL A 125 -2.42 25.46 -8.79
N ASP A 126 -3.51 25.27 -8.06
CA ASP A 126 -4.12 26.29 -7.18
C ASP A 126 -3.52 26.34 -5.76
N GLY A 127 -2.58 25.44 -5.44
CA GLY A 127 -1.99 25.30 -4.11
C GLY A 127 -2.90 24.67 -3.05
N ASP A 128 -4.14 24.30 -3.38
CA ASP A 128 -5.04 23.60 -2.47
C ASP A 128 -4.78 22.09 -2.51
N ARG A 129 -4.15 21.58 -1.46
CA ARG A 129 -3.83 20.16 -1.27
C ARG A 129 -5.05 19.22 -1.18
N LEU A 130 -6.25 19.77 -1.07
CA LEU A 130 -7.51 19.03 -1.03
C LEU A 130 -8.20 18.99 -2.39
N ASN A 131 -7.78 19.84 -3.35
CA ASN A 131 -8.27 19.84 -4.72
C ASN A 131 -7.46 18.87 -5.57
N ASN A 132 -7.81 17.59 -5.51
CA ASN A 132 -7.15 16.53 -6.27
C ASN A 132 -7.78 16.29 -7.65
N ARG A 133 -8.60 17.18 -8.17
CA ARG A 133 -9.13 17.07 -9.53
C ARG A 133 -8.01 16.96 -10.54
N LEU A 134 -8.23 16.15 -11.58
CA LEU A 134 -7.19 15.84 -12.57
C LEU A 134 -6.63 17.11 -13.24
N GLU A 135 -7.51 18.07 -13.56
CA GLU A 135 -7.15 19.36 -14.16
C GLU A 135 -6.32 20.26 -13.25
N ASN A 136 -6.36 20.04 -11.94
CA ASN A 136 -5.58 20.78 -10.94
C ASN A 136 -4.24 20.12 -10.58
N LEU A 137 -3.98 18.94 -11.10
CA LEU A 137 -2.75 18.18 -10.79
C LEU A 137 -1.81 18.19 -12.00
N ARG A 138 -0.52 18.36 -11.72
CA ARG A 138 0.53 18.27 -12.74
C ARG A 138 1.79 17.63 -12.17
N TYR A 139 2.58 17.02 -13.06
CA TYR A 139 3.93 16.57 -12.72
C TYR A 139 4.94 17.71 -12.97
N LEU A 140 5.83 17.93 -12.03
CA LEU A 140 6.95 18.86 -12.15
C LEU A 140 8.26 18.18 -11.76
N CYS A 141 9.36 18.54 -12.41
CA CYS A 141 10.68 18.18 -11.92
C CYS A 141 11.01 19.02 -10.66
N PRO A 142 11.91 18.56 -9.77
CA PRO A 142 12.23 19.28 -8.54
C PRO A 142 12.64 20.74 -8.75
N SER A 143 13.41 21.02 -9.81
CA SER A 143 13.83 22.37 -10.15
C SER A 143 12.67 23.30 -10.53
N CYS A 144 11.76 22.83 -11.38
CA CYS A 144 10.58 23.60 -11.75
C CYS A 144 9.60 23.74 -10.58
N HIS A 145 9.41 22.68 -9.77
CA HIS A 145 8.53 22.72 -8.62
C HIS A 145 8.99 23.76 -7.57
N SER A 146 10.30 23.81 -7.31
CA SER A 146 10.86 24.79 -6.35
C SER A 146 10.65 26.25 -6.75
N GLN A 147 10.32 26.52 -8.02
CA GLN A 147 10.08 27.87 -8.54
C GLN A 147 8.59 28.26 -8.60
N THR A 148 7.67 27.33 -8.28
CA THR A 148 6.25 27.65 -8.26
C THR A 148 5.89 28.53 -7.08
N GLU A 149 4.90 29.39 -7.23
CA GLU A 149 4.39 30.26 -6.15
C GLU A 149 3.78 29.48 -5.00
N THR A 150 3.29 28.27 -5.30
CA THR A 150 2.67 27.35 -4.34
C THR A 150 3.68 26.52 -3.56
N PHE A 151 4.97 26.56 -3.94
CA PHE A 151 6.03 25.76 -3.32
C PHE A 151 6.23 26.14 -1.85
N SER A 152 6.12 25.13 -0.96
CA SER A 152 6.36 25.25 0.48
C SER A 152 5.57 26.35 1.18
N LYS A 153 4.40 26.78 0.62
CA LYS A 153 3.68 27.95 1.14
C LYS A 153 4.67 29.07 1.50
N ARG A 154 5.38 29.61 0.51
CA ARG A 154 6.19 30.81 0.73
C ARG A 154 5.26 31.81 1.39
N ARG A 155 5.42 32.02 2.70
CA ARG A 155 4.87 33.19 3.37
C ARG A 155 5.48 34.38 2.65
N ASN A 156 4.68 35.09 1.88
CA ASN A 156 5.05 36.42 1.49
C ASN A 156 5.21 37.19 2.79
N THR A 157 6.40 37.23 3.34
CA THR A 157 6.84 38.34 4.16
C THR A 157 7.02 39.48 3.18
N ALA A 158 5.91 40.18 2.90
CA ALA A 158 5.99 41.52 2.35
C ALA A 158 6.87 42.33 3.31
N GLN A 159 8.02 42.76 2.83
CA GLN A 159 8.75 43.91 3.39
C GLN A 159 7.95 45.16 3.15
#